data_2b0df5dbf99f743607952e56bbe35324
#
_entry.id   2b0df5dbf99f743607952e56bbe35324
#
_cell.length_a   1.000
_cell.length_b   1.000
_cell.length_c   1.000
_cell.angle_alpha   90.00
_cell.angle_beta   90.00
_cell.angle_gamma   90.00
#
_symmetry.space_group_name_H-M   'P 1'
#
loop_
_entity.id
_entity.type
_entity.pdbx_description
1 polymer ?
#
loop_
_entity_poly.entity_id
_entity_poly.type
_entity_poly.pdbx_seq_one_letter_code
_entity_poly.pdbx_strand_id
1 'polypeptide(L)'
;MIIVTGGAGFIGSCVVRSLNDRGIDDIIIVDNIAETDKWRNMANKRYIKYYNRDEFLEHLPEYAGRVTNVFHLGACSATTERNFDYLYKNNLEYTKTLWKFCADNNASFVYASSAATYGDGSQGFDDKADIDNYLPLNGYGYSKQLFDIWVKKELAAGNKAPRQHAGLKFFNVYGPNEYFKGSMASVIMHGFNQIKERGYIGLFKSYKEGYEDGGQL
;
A
#
# COMPACT_ATOMS: atom_id res chain seq x y z
N MET A 1 17.91 0.64 11.16
CA MET A 1 17.45 -0.27 10.07
C MET A 1 16.00 0.02 9.72
N ILE A 2 15.68 0.06 8.44
CA ILE A 2 14.32 0.31 7.94
C ILE A 2 13.85 -0.90 7.12
N ILE A 3 12.61 -1.30 7.29
CA ILE A 3 11.96 -2.31 6.45
C ILE A 3 10.96 -1.61 5.51
N VAL A 4 11.04 -1.93 4.21
CA VAL A 4 10.08 -1.44 3.20
C VAL A 4 9.45 -2.66 2.53
N THR A 5 8.21 -2.98 2.90
CA THR A 5 7.46 -4.02 2.18
C THR A 5 6.78 -3.42 0.95
N GLY A 6 6.64 -4.21 -0.13
CA GLY A 6 6.28 -3.67 -1.42
C GLY A 6 7.37 -2.79 -2.04
N GLY A 7 8.62 -2.97 -1.57
CA GLY A 7 9.75 -2.10 -1.92
C GLY A 7 10.23 -2.20 -3.37
N ALA A 8 9.86 -3.24 -4.10
CA ALA A 8 10.04 -3.35 -5.54
C ALA A 8 8.85 -2.80 -6.35
N GLY A 9 7.73 -2.51 -5.68
CA GLY A 9 6.54 -1.93 -6.29
C GLY A 9 6.69 -0.45 -6.60
N PHE A 10 5.63 0.14 -7.15
CA PHE A 10 5.56 1.55 -7.54
C PHE A 10 5.92 2.50 -6.39
N ILE A 11 5.08 2.60 -5.37
CA ILE A 11 5.26 3.55 -4.26
C ILE A 11 6.46 3.15 -3.40
N GLY A 12 6.61 1.85 -3.08
CA GLY A 12 7.69 1.37 -2.23
C GLY A 12 9.09 1.66 -2.77
N SER A 13 9.29 1.51 -4.07
CA SER A 13 10.58 1.81 -4.69
C SER A 13 10.92 3.32 -4.69
N CYS A 14 9.89 4.17 -4.73
CA CYS A 14 10.07 5.62 -4.56
C CYS A 14 10.45 5.97 -3.11
N VAL A 15 9.87 5.26 -2.12
CA VAL A 15 10.27 5.42 -0.72
C VAL A 15 11.72 5.00 -0.52
N VAL A 16 12.13 3.84 -1.07
CA VAL A 16 13.54 3.39 -1.02
C VAL A 16 14.47 4.45 -1.64
N ARG A 17 14.10 5.01 -2.81
CA ARG A 17 14.87 6.07 -3.46
C ARG A 17 14.97 7.30 -2.55
N SER A 18 13.86 7.76 -1.99
CA SER A 18 13.84 8.92 -1.09
C SER A 18 14.70 8.73 0.16
N LEU A 19 14.77 7.51 0.70
CA LEU A 19 15.66 7.15 1.80
C LEU A 19 17.12 7.19 1.37
N ASN A 20 17.43 6.61 0.20
CA ASN A 20 18.80 6.64 -0.35
C ASN A 20 19.29 8.06 -0.64
N ASP A 21 18.44 8.96 -1.11
CA ASP A 21 18.76 10.37 -1.36
C ASP A 21 19.08 11.13 -0.06
N ARG A 22 18.64 10.60 1.09
CA ARG A 22 18.98 11.07 2.45
C ARG A 22 20.17 10.34 3.07
N GLY A 23 20.86 9.50 2.31
CA GLY A 23 22.00 8.72 2.79
C GLY A 23 21.63 7.52 3.64
N ILE A 24 20.36 7.09 3.62
CA ILE A 24 19.89 5.94 4.39
C ILE A 24 19.91 4.71 3.49
N ASP A 25 20.83 3.77 3.76
CA ASP A 25 21.04 2.56 2.97
C ASP A 25 20.80 1.27 3.80
N ASP A 26 20.63 1.40 5.12
CA ASP A 26 20.32 0.30 6.05
C ASP A 26 18.85 -0.11 5.90
N ILE A 27 18.51 -0.64 4.71
CA ILE A 27 17.16 -0.95 4.26
C ILE A 27 17.02 -2.43 3.94
N ILE A 28 15.94 -3.05 4.40
CA ILE A 28 15.47 -4.35 3.96
C ILE A 28 14.28 -4.13 3.02
N ILE A 29 14.36 -4.69 1.82
CA ILE A 29 13.26 -4.71 0.86
C ILE A 29 12.53 -6.05 0.96
N VAL A 30 11.21 -6.00 1.07
CA VAL A 30 10.35 -7.19 1.07
C VAL A 30 9.33 -7.05 -0.05
N ASP A 31 9.28 -8.00 -0.97
CA ASP A 31 8.30 -7.99 -2.07
C ASP A 31 8.10 -9.40 -2.63
N ASN A 32 7.14 -9.57 -3.51
CA ASN A 32 7.01 -10.73 -4.39
C ASN A 32 7.24 -10.27 -5.82
N ILE A 33 8.44 -10.49 -6.34
CA ILE A 33 8.83 -10.08 -7.71
C ILE A 33 8.42 -11.16 -8.70
N ALA A 34 8.60 -12.44 -8.34
CA ALA A 34 8.37 -13.59 -9.21
C ALA A 34 8.96 -13.35 -10.64
N GLU A 35 8.20 -13.63 -11.68
CA GLU A 35 8.62 -13.47 -13.08
C GLU A 35 8.36 -12.08 -13.66
N THR A 36 8.05 -11.09 -12.80
CA THR A 36 7.74 -9.73 -13.24
C THR A 36 8.99 -8.87 -13.40
N ASP A 37 8.88 -7.82 -14.18
CA ASP A 37 9.95 -6.82 -14.37
C ASP A 37 10.09 -5.83 -13.18
N LYS A 38 9.38 -6.04 -12.06
CA LYS A 38 9.49 -5.17 -10.86
C LYS A 38 10.92 -5.04 -10.33
N TRP A 39 11.79 -6.02 -10.59
CA TRP A 39 13.21 -5.93 -10.23
C TRP A 39 13.88 -4.66 -10.79
N ARG A 40 13.41 -4.12 -11.92
CA ARG A 40 13.92 -2.88 -12.50
C ARG A 40 13.72 -1.66 -11.58
N ASN A 41 12.67 -1.67 -10.77
CA ASN A 41 12.44 -0.63 -9.77
C ASN A 41 13.46 -0.68 -8.63
N MET A 42 14.15 -1.80 -8.45
CA MET A 42 15.22 -1.95 -7.45
C MET A 42 16.60 -1.58 -8.02
N ALA A 43 16.74 -1.56 -9.35
CA ALA A 43 17.99 -1.16 -9.97
C ALA A 43 18.39 0.24 -9.53
N ASN A 44 19.68 0.44 -9.23
CA ASN A 44 20.24 1.69 -8.70
C ASN A 44 19.66 2.13 -7.33
N LYS A 45 19.10 1.21 -6.56
CA LYS A 45 18.77 1.41 -5.14
C LYS A 45 19.85 0.77 -4.26
N ARG A 46 20.07 1.38 -3.09
CA ARG A 46 20.97 0.85 -2.07
C ARG A 46 20.14 0.26 -0.94
N TYR A 47 20.38 -1.01 -0.63
CA TYR A 47 19.70 -1.77 0.42
C TYR A 47 20.60 -2.93 0.86
N ILE A 48 20.37 -3.45 2.06
CA ILE A 48 21.18 -4.54 2.61
C ILE A 48 20.72 -5.89 2.07
N LYS A 49 19.40 -6.12 2.04
CA LYS A 49 18.84 -7.44 1.70
C LYS A 49 17.47 -7.31 1.09
N TYR A 50 17.18 -8.22 0.17
CA TYR A 50 15.84 -8.50 -0.35
C TYR A 50 15.34 -9.81 0.22
N TYR A 51 14.07 -9.84 0.59
CA TYR A 51 13.34 -11.05 0.96
C TYR A 51 12.10 -11.22 0.08
N ASN A 52 11.82 -12.47 -0.27
CA ASN A 52 10.49 -12.81 -0.73
C ASN A 52 9.47 -12.60 0.40
N ARG A 53 8.32 -12.04 0.07
CA ARG A 53 7.25 -11.75 1.02
C ARG A 53 6.84 -13.00 1.83
N ASP A 54 6.75 -14.16 1.17
CA ASP A 54 6.21 -15.37 1.79
C ASP A 54 7.17 -15.98 2.82
N GLU A 55 8.48 -15.70 2.71
CA GLU A 55 9.53 -16.16 3.62
C GLU A 55 9.84 -15.14 4.73
N PHE A 56 9.57 -13.87 4.49
CA PHE A 56 10.07 -12.79 5.34
C PHE A 56 9.60 -12.87 6.79
N LEU A 57 8.36 -13.29 7.04
CA LEU A 57 7.84 -13.33 8.41
C LEU A 57 8.60 -14.34 9.30
N GLU A 58 9.19 -15.37 8.73
CA GLU A 58 10.04 -16.34 9.45
C GLU A 58 11.36 -15.69 9.90
N HIS A 59 11.87 -14.75 9.10
CA HIS A 59 13.10 -14.02 9.39
C HIS A 59 12.87 -12.74 10.22
N LEU A 60 11.65 -12.28 10.36
CA LEU A 60 11.33 -11.03 11.04
C LEU A 60 11.88 -10.96 12.48
N PRO A 61 11.85 -12.04 13.30
CA PRO A 61 12.41 -12.04 14.65
C PRO A 61 13.91 -11.74 14.71
N GLU A 62 14.69 -12.06 13.65
CA GLU A 62 16.14 -11.81 13.58
C GLU A 62 16.47 -10.31 13.67
N TYR A 63 15.49 -9.46 13.40
CA TYR A 63 15.62 -8.00 13.34
C TYR A 63 15.10 -7.29 14.60
N ALA A 64 14.69 -8.05 15.62
CA ALA A 64 14.21 -7.49 16.89
C ALA A 64 15.26 -6.54 17.51
N GLY A 65 14.83 -5.40 18.02
CA GLY A 65 15.68 -4.37 18.61
C GLY A 65 16.55 -3.57 17.62
N ARG A 66 16.57 -3.94 16.34
CA ARG A 66 17.39 -3.28 15.30
C ARG A 66 16.55 -2.40 14.36
N VAL A 67 15.29 -2.76 14.15
CA VAL A 67 14.39 -2.03 13.26
C VAL A 67 13.84 -0.79 13.96
N THR A 68 13.95 0.36 13.31
CA THR A 68 13.42 1.63 13.80
C THR A 68 12.12 2.05 13.11
N ASN A 69 11.95 1.65 11.85
CA ASN A 69 10.80 2.03 11.04
C ASN A 69 10.40 0.90 10.09
N VAL A 70 9.12 0.71 9.91
CA VAL A 70 8.54 -0.15 8.87
C VAL A 70 7.61 0.68 7.99
N PHE A 71 7.89 0.73 6.68
CA PHE A 71 6.99 1.23 5.65
C PHE A 71 6.32 0.03 4.99
N HIS A 72 5.09 -0.25 5.41
CA HIS A 72 4.33 -1.38 4.91
C HIS A 72 3.43 -0.96 3.73
N LEU A 73 4.00 -1.05 2.52
CA LEU A 73 3.35 -0.69 1.26
C LEU A 73 2.99 -1.91 0.41
N GLY A 74 3.44 -3.09 0.84
CA GLY A 74 3.12 -4.37 0.21
C GLY A 74 1.72 -4.85 0.57
N ALA A 75 0.94 -5.17 -0.46
CA ALA A 75 -0.39 -5.77 -0.34
C ALA A 75 -0.79 -6.40 -1.66
N CYS A 76 -1.84 -7.24 -1.66
CA CYS A 76 -2.61 -7.44 -2.87
C CYS A 76 -3.43 -6.17 -3.12
N SER A 77 -3.06 -5.40 -4.14
CA SER A 77 -3.70 -4.12 -4.48
C SER A 77 -4.71 -4.23 -5.62
N ALA A 78 -4.95 -5.44 -6.13
CA ALA A 78 -5.93 -5.66 -7.19
C ALA A 78 -7.35 -5.54 -6.63
N THR A 79 -8.08 -4.52 -7.04
CA THR A 79 -9.49 -4.30 -6.65
C THR A 79 -10.42 -5.36 -7.24
N THR A 80 -9.96 -6.10 -8.24
CA THR A 80 -10.65 -7.19 -8.92
C THR A 80 -10.39 -8.57 -8.30
N GLU A 81 -9.53 -8.67 -7.27
CA GLU A 81 -9.30 -9.94 -6.59
C GLU A 81 -10.57 -10.44 -5.90
N ARG A 82 -10.94 -11.68 -6.18
CA ARG A 82 -12.16 -12.32 -5.66
C ARG A 82 -11.88 -13.30 -4.53
N ASN A 83 -10.64 -13.79 -4.41
CA ASN A 83 -10.26 -14.70 -3.33
C ASN A 83 -10.10 -13.89 -2.04
N PHE A 84 -11.16 -13.84 -1.23
CA PHE A 84 -11.15 -13.08 0.01
C PHE A 84 -10.21 -13.68 1.07
N ASP A 85 -10.06 -15.00 1.14
CA ASP A 85 -9.12 -15.64 2.07
C ASP A 85 -7.68 -15.25 1.77
N TYR A 86 -7.33 -15.11 0.49
CA TYR A 86 -6.04 -14.57 0.08
C TYR A 86 -5.87 -13.10 0.50
N LEU A 87 -6.89 -12.27 0.28
CA LEU A 87 -6.88 -10.87 0.73
C LEU A 87 -6.77 -10.78 2.26
N TYR A 88 -7.53 -11.59 2.98
CA TYR A 88 -7.53 -11.64 4.44
C TYR A 88 -6.13 -12.00 4.97
N LYS A 89 -5.54 -13.09 4.49
CA LYS A 89 -4.21 -13.53 4.88
C LYS A 89 -3.15 -12.48 4.55
N ASN A 90 -3.14 -11.97 3.31
CA ASN A 90 -2.08 -11.12 2.79
C ASN A 90 -2.20 -9.66 3.23
N ASN A 91 -3.41 -9.10 3.31
CA ASN A 91 -3.61 -7.69 3.61
C ASN A 91 -3.93 -7.42 5.09
N LEU A 92 -4.52 -8.39 5.79
CA LEU A 92 -4.88 -8.23 7.20
C LEU A 92 -3.89 -8.94 8.12
N GLU A 93 -3.77 -10.27 8.05
CA GLU A 93 -2.97 -11.02 9.04
C GLU A 93 -1.46 -10.72 8.91
N TYR A 94 -0.97 -10.58 7.69
CA TYR A 94 0.41 -10.15 7.45
C TYR A 94 0.68 -8.78 8.06
N THR A 95 -0.22 -7.83 7.86
CA THR A 95 -0.10 -6.45 8.38
C THR A 95 -0.17 -6.43 9.92
N LYS A 96 -1.05 -7.24 10.54
CA LYS A 96 -1.11 -7.39 12.00
C LYS A 96 0.19 -7.93 12.58
N THR A 97 0.84 -8.87 11.89
CA THR A 97 2.12 -9.42 12.33
C THR A 97 3.20 -8.35 12.37
N LEU A 98 3.28 -7.52 11.33
CA LEU A 98 4.23 -6.41 11.27
C LEU A 98 3.92 -5.32 12.32
N TRP A 99 2.65 -5.01 12.54
CA TRP A 99 2.24 -4.06 13.58
C TRP A 99 2.69 -4.54 14.96
N LYS A 100 2.38 -5.79 15.33
CA LYS A 100 2.78 -6.38 16.60
C LYS A 100 4.30 -6.36 16.79
N PHE A 101 5.04 -6.74 15.74
CA PHE A 101 6.51 -6.65 15.76
C PHE A 101 6.98 -5.22 16.04
N CYS A 102 6.42 -4.21 15.37
CA CYS A 102 6.77 -2.81 15.61
C CYS A 102 6.43 -2.35 17.03
N ALA A 103 5.26 -2.74 17.54
CA ALA A 103 4.84 -2.44 18.91
C ALA A 103 5.81 -3.05 19.92
N ASP A 104 6.21 -4.31 19.73
CA ASP A 104 7.11 -5.02 20.65
C ASP A 104 8.54 -4.46 20.64
N ASN A 105 8.98 -3.94 19.50
CA ASN A 105 10.33 -3.43 19.32
C ASN A 105 10.45 -1.89 19.36
N ASN A 106 9.38 -1.19 19.78
CA ASN A 106 9.35 0.28 19.83
C ASN A 106 9.71 0.94 18.49
N ALA A 107 9.35 0.30 17.38
CA ALA A 107 9.56 0.80 16.03
C ALA A 107 8.34 1.63 15.56
N SER A 108 8.56 2.50 14.58
CA SER A 108 7.47 3.23 13.92
C SER A 108 6.88 2.41 12.77
N PHE A 109 5.57 2.54 12.53
CA PHE A 109 4.85 1.79 11.51
C PHE A 109 3.98 2.70 10.64
N VAL A 110 4.33 2.81 9.35
CA VAL A 110 3.50 3.52 8.36
C VAL A 110 2.99 2.49 7.36
N TYR A 111 1.68 2.46 7.14
CA TYR A 111 1.08 1.46 6.26
C TYR A 111 0.15 2.05 5.21
N ALA A 112 0.06 1.35 4.08
CA ALA A 112 -0.87 1.69 3.02
C ALA A 112 -2.28 1.18 3.37
N SER A 113 -3.17 2.09 3.80
CA SER A 113 -4.61 1.92 3.69
C SER A 113 -5.06 2.34 2.28
N SER A 114 -6.33 2.54 2.05
CA SER A 114 -6.86 2.85 0.72
C SER A 114 -8.10 3.72 0.81
N ALA A 115 -8.29 4.61 -0.17
CA ALA A 115 -9.55 5.31 -0.39
C ALA A 115 -10.71 4.36 -0.70
N ALA A 116 -10.42 3.13 -1.19
CA ALA A 116 -11.45 2.09 -1.38
C ALA A 116 -12.21 1.73 -0.09
N THR A 117 -11.69 2.09 1.09
CA THR A 117 -12.39 1.92 2.37
C THR A 117 -13.59 2.84 2.52
N TYR A 118 -13.64 3.98 1.83
CA TYR A 118 -14.77 4.92 1.86
C TYR A 118 -16.00 4.46 1.06
N GLY A 119 -15.86 3.36 0.29
CA GLY A 119 -16.94 2.83 -0.52
C GLY A 119 -17.29 3.75 -1.69
N ASP A 120 -18.57 4.06 -1.84
CA ASP A 120 -19.10 4.96 -2.87
C ASP A 120 -19.00 6.46 -2.52
N GLY A 121 -18.41 6.78 -1.38
CA GLY A 121 -18.28 8.15 -0.90
C GLY A 121 -19.57 8.76 -0.30
N SER A 122 -20.65 8.01 -0.18
CA SER A 122 -21.92 8.49 0.39
C SER A 122 -21.79 8.95 1.84
N GLN A 123 -20.80 8.44 2.56
CA GLN A 123 -20.47 8.83 3.94
C GLN A 123 -19.38 9.94 4.01
N GLY A 124 -18.98 10.50 2.87
CA GLY A 124 -17.89 11.45 2.76
C GLY A 124 -16.49 10.81 2.78
N PHE A 125 -15.46 11.67 2.73
CA PHE A 125 -14.04 11.29 2.71
C PHE A 125 -13.32 11.91 3.93
N ASP A 126 -13.91 11.78 5.10
CA ASP A 126 -13.38 12.34 6.35
C ASP A 126 -12.63 11.26 7.14
N ASP A 127 -11.33 11.44 7.33
CA ASP A 127 -10.49 10.53 8.11
C ASP A 127 -10.73 10.61 9.64
N LYS A 128 -11.54 11.57 10.09
CA LYS A 128 -12.01 11.69 11.48
C LYS A 128 -13.35 10.98 11.71
N ALA A 129 -14.07 10.63 10.65
CA ALA A 129 -15.34 9.91 10.78
C ALA A 129 -15.10 8.48 11.30
N ASP A 130 -16.16 7.89 11.85
CA ASP A 130 -16.07 6.53 12.36
C ASP A 130 -15.94 5.55 11.18
N ILE A 131 -14.79 4.89 11.14
CA ILE A 131 -14.43 3.94 10.10
C ILE A 131 -15.39 2.75 10.00
N ASP A 132 -16.10 2.40 11.08
CA ASP A 132 -17.07 1.31 11.12
C ASP A 132 -18.31 1.62 10.24
N ASN A 133 -18.54 2.88 9.89
CA ASN A 133 -19.67 3.32 9.06
C ASN A 133 -19.40 3.22 7.56
N TYR A 134 -18.15 3.05 7.15
CA TYR A 134 -17.82 2.95 5.72
C TYR A 134 -18.16 1.58 5.15
N LEU A 135 -18.64 1.54 3.91
CA LEU A 135 -19.07 0.35 3.20
C LEU A 135 -18.23 0.15 1.92
N PRO A 136 -17.07 -0.52 2.01
CA PRO A 136 -16.24 -0.81 0.85
C PRO A 136 -17.01 -1.58 -0.25
N LEU A 137 -16.78 -1.22 -1.51
CA LEU A 137 -17.48 -1.83 -2.65
C LEU A 137 -16.88 -3.15 -3.13
N ASN A 138 -15.72 -3.55 -2.61
CA ASN A 138 -15.04 -4.78 -3.01
C ASN A 138 -14.22 -5.40 -1.86
N GLY A 139 -13.84 -6.66 -2.05
CA GLY A 139 -13.08 -7.41 -1.03
C GLY A 139 -11.73 -6.78 -0.70
N TYR A 140 -11.06 -6.14 -1.66
CA TYR A 140 -9.82 -5.40 -1.41
C TYR A 140 -10.04 -4.24 -0.43
N GLY A 141 -10.99 -3.35 -0.71
CA GLY A 141 -11.32 -2.23 0.18
C GLY A 141 -11.71 -2.72 1.58
N TYR A 142 -12.50 -3.78 1.66
CA TYR A 142 -12.89 -4.38 2.92
C TYR A 142 -11.68 -4.95 3.69
N SER A 143 -10.75 -5.62 3.01
CA SER A 143 -9.52 -6.15 3.67
C SER A 143 -8.66 -5.05 4.28
N LYS A 144 -8.62 -3.85 3.67
CA LYS A 144 -7.93 -2.68 4.21
C LYS A 144 -8.69 -2.07 5.38
N GLN A 145 -10.00 -1.94 5.28
CA GLN A 145 -10.85 -1.46 6.37
C GLN A 145 -10.76 -2.34 7.61
N LEU A 146 -10.73 -3.66 7.45
CA LEU A 146 -10.59 -4.60 8.57
C LEU A 146 -9.33 -4.34 9.39
N PHE A 147 -8.22 -3.98 8.76
CA PHE A 147 -7.00 -3.62 9.49
C PHE A 147 -7.16 -2.28 10.21
N ASP A 148 -7.73 -1.27 9.55
CA ASP A 148 -7.97 0.04 10.18
C ASP A 148 -8.91 -0.09 11.40
N ILE A 149 -9.99 -0.92 11.29
CA ILE A 149 -10.89 -1.23 12.41
C ILE A 149 -10.16 -1.98 13.53
N TRP A 150 -9.31 -2.94 13.17
CA TRP A 150 -8.53 -3.68 14.15
C TRP A 150 -7.59 -2.74 14.92
N VAL A 151 -6.88 -1.82 14.25
CA VAL A 151 -6.05 -0.80 14.90
C VAL A 151 -6.86 0.04 15.88
N LYS A 152 -8.05 0.54 15.46
CA LYS A 152 -8.95 1.28 16.32
C LYS A 152 -9.28 0.51 17.62
N LYS A 153 -9.58 -0.79 17.50
CA LYS A 153 -9.88 -1.66 18.65
C LYS A 153 -8.67 -1.90 19.54
N GLU A 154 -7.48 -2.13 18.99
CA GLU A 154 -6.25 -2.31 19.76
C GLU A 154 -5.93 -1.06 20.59
N LEU A 155 -6.06 0.13 19.98
CA LEU A 155 -5.81 1.40 20.67
C LEU A 155 -6.85 1.66 21.76
N ALA A 156 -8.13 1.41 21.47
CA ALA A 156 -9.21 1.56 22.46
C ALA A 156 -9.08 0.62 23.66
N ALA A 157 -8.53 -0.58 23.44
CA ALA A 157 -8.23 -1.56 24.48
C ALA A 157 -6.97 -1.22 25.31
N GLY A 158 -6.21 -0.18 24.94
CA GLY A 158 -4.94 0.17 25.57
C GLY A 158 -3.83 -0.82 25.32
N ASN A 159 -3.93 -1.63 24.25
CA ASN A 159 -2.90 -2.57 23.86
C ASN A 159 -1.65 -1.85 23.37
N LYS A 160 -0.50 -2.52 23.43
CA LYS A 160 0.78 -1.99 22.98
C LYS A 160 0.71 -1.63 21.48
N ALA A 161 1.14 -0.43 21.16
CA ALA A 161 1.17 0.09 19.78
C ALA A 161 2.59 0.44 19.34
N PRO A 162 2.88 0.50 18.03
CA PRO A 162 4.12 1.06 17.52
C PRO A 162 4.39 2.46 18.08
N ARG A 163 5.66 2.82 18.24
CA ARG A 163 6.08 4.13 18.78
C ARG A 163 5.39 5.31 18.09
N GLN A 164 5.26 5.23 16.79
CA GLN A 164 4.48 6.12 15.94
C GLN A 164 3.83 5.27 14.86
N HIS A 165 2.61 5.59 14.49
CA HIS A 165 1.93 4.88 13.42
C HIS A 165 1.06 5.82 12.59
N ALA A 166 0.92 5.49 11.31
CA ALA A 166 0.01 6.19 10.39
C ALA A 166 -0.51 5.25 9.32
N GLY A 167 -1.81 5.25 9.11
CA GLY A 167 -2.46 4.59 7.97
C GLY A 167 -2.75 5.62 6.88
N LEU A 168 -2.14 5.44 5.71
CA LEU A 168 -2.29 6.37 4.60
C LEU A 168 -3.37 5.86 3.65
N LYS A 169 -4.51 6.55 3.59
CA LYS A 169 -5.60 6.23 2.65
C LYS A 169 -5.24 6.78 1.26
N PHE A 170 -4.51 5.97 0.49
CA PHE A 170 -4.15 6.34 -0.87
C PHE A 170 -5.37 6.40 -1.78
N PHE A 171 -5.53 7.52 -2.45
CA PHE A 171 -6.39 7.71 -3.62
C PHE A 171 -5.63 7.33 -4.90
N ASN A 172 -5.91 8.01 -6.01
CA ASN A 172 -5.25 7.77 -7.29
C ASN A 172 -3.83 8.34 -7.28
N VAL A 173 -2.85 7.48 -7.01
CA VAL A 173 -1.43 7.85 -7.01
C VAL A 173 -0.87 7.68 -8.41
N TYR A 174 -0.04 8.60 -8.86
CA TYR A 174 0.72 8.52 -10.11
C TYR A 174 2.17 8.95 -9.88
N GLY A 175 3.06 8.51 -10.77
CA GLY A 175 4.46 8.92 -10.68
C GLY A 175 5.44 7.89 -11.25
N PRO A 176 6.75 8.08 -11.00
CA PRO A 176 7.78 7.17 -11.49
C PRO A 176 7.61 5.76 -10.91
N ASN A 177 8.04 4.77 -11.69
CA ASN A 177 8.04 3.35 -11.32
C ASN A 177 6.67 2.65 -11.34
N GLU A 178 5.61 3.27 -11.89
CA GLU A 178 4.31 2.61 -12.06
C GLU A 178 4.22 1.73 -13.32
N TYR A 179 5.29 1.64 -14.12
CA TYR A 179 5.32 1.00 -15.45
C TYR A 179 4.88 -0.47 -15.45
N PHE A 180 5.01 -1.17 -14.34
CA PHE A 180 4.71 -2.60 -14.23
C PHE A 180 3.33 -2.88 -13.61
N LYS A 181 2.47 -1.87 -13.50
CA LYS A 181 1.12 -2.02 -12.94
C LYS A 181 0.08 -2.52 -13.94
N GLY A 182 0.41 -2.61 -15.22
CA GLY A 182 -0.51 -3.05 -16.27
C GLY A 182 -1.79 -2.21 -16.28
N SER A 183 -2.94 -2.85 -16.28
CA SER A 183 -4.25 -2.17 -16.25
C SER A 183 -4.51 -1.36 -14.98
N MET A 184 -3.75 -1.61 -13.90
CA MET A 184 -3.85 -0.88 -12.64
C MET A 184 -2.92 0.35 -12.57
N ALA A 185 -2.27 0.72 -13.68
CA ALA A 185 -1.55 1.98 -13.79
C ALA A 185 -2.52 3.17 -13.70
N SER A 186 -1.98 4.33 -13.31
CA SER A 186 -2.80 5.53 -13.14
C SER A 186 -3.44 6.01 -14.46
N VAL A 187 -4.53 6.74 -14.34
CA VAL A 187 -5.16 7.42 -15.49
C VAL A 187 -4.17 8.36 -16.18
N ILE A 188 -3.25 8.96 -15.43
CA ILE A 188 -2.19 9.82 -15.97
C ILE A 188 -1.25 9.01 -16.88
N MET A 189 -0.80 7.84 -16.44
CA MET A 189 0.07 6.98 -17.23
C MET A 189 -0.64 6.44 -18.48
N HIS A 190 -1.89 6.00 -18.33
CA HIS A 190 -2.70 5.57 -19.47
C HIS A 190 -2.95 6.71 -20.46
N GLY A 191 -3.29 7.91 -19.97
CA GLY A 191 -3.50 9.09 -20.80
C GLY A 191 -2.24 9.51 -21.54
N PHE A 192 -1.09 9.51 -20.87
CA PHE A 192 0.20 9.77 -21.53
C PHE A 192 0.48 8.82 -22.68
N ASN A 193 0.29 7.52 -22.46
CA ASN A 193 0.49 6.51 -23.51
C ASN A 193 -0.50 6.71 -24.66
N GLN A 194 -1.76 7.00 -24.39
CA GLN A 194 -2.79 7.26 -25.39
C GLN A 194 -2.44 8.48 -26.26
N ILE A 195 -1.99 9.59 -25.64
CA ILE A 195 -1.54 10.79 -26.39
C ILE A 195 -0.37 10.42 -27.30
N LYS A 196 0.60 9.68 -26.77
CA LYS A 196 1.79 9.29 -27.54
C LYS A 196 1.46 8.38 -28.74
N GLU A 197 0.48 7.48 -28.59
CA GLU A 197 0.10 6.52 -29.62
C GLU A 197 -0.87 7.09 -30.66
N ARG A 198 -1.83 7.92 -30.26
CA ARG A 198 -2.96 8.34 -31.09
C ARG A 198 -3.31 9.83 -31.02
N GLY A 199 -2.58 10.64 -30.23
CA GLY A 199 -2.74 12.08 -30.17
C GLY A 199 -3.91 12.59 -29.30
N TYR A 200 -4.68 11.70 -28.67
CA TYR A 200 -5.81 12.08 -27.82
C TYR A 200 -6.00 11.11 -26.65
N ILE A 201 -6.76 11.54 -25.65
CA ILE A 201 -7.15 10.72 -24.49
C ILE A 201 -8.62 10.34 -24.63
N GLY A 202 -8.93 9.04 -24.45
CA GLY A 202 -10.32 8.59 -24.26
C GLY A 202 -10.73 8.80 -22.80
N LEU A 203 -11.79 9.58 -22.61
CA LEU A 203 -12.37 9.80 -21.28
C LEU A 203 -13.37 8.69 -20.96
N PHE A 204 -13.54 8.38 -19.68
CA PHE A 204 -14.63 7.50 -19.23
C PHE A 204 -15.97 8.20 -19.44
N LYS A 205 -16.92 7.48 -20.02
CA LYS A 205 -18.28 7.98 -20.15
C LYS A 205 -18.93 8.05 -18.75
N SER A 206 -19.54 9.18 -18.45
CA SER A 206 -20.31 9.31 -17.22
C SER A 206 -21.52 8.38 -17.23
N TYR A 207 -21.79 7.74 -16.12
CA TYR A 207 -22.98 6.91 -15.88
C TYR A 207 -23.92 7.53 -14.84
N LYS A 208 -23.57 8.69 -14.32
CA LYS A 208 -24.32 9.38 -13.25
C LYS A 208 -24.76 10.74 -13.73
N GLU A 209 -26.04 11.03 -13.56
CA GLU A 209 -26.64 12.32 -13.89
C GLU A 209 -25.95 13.47 -13.12
N GLY A 210 -25.64 14.56 -13.80
CA GLY A 210 -24.96 15.74 -13.25
C GLY A 210 -23.43 15.64 -13.24
N TYR A 211 -22.84 14.56 -13.79
CA TYR A 211 -21.39 14.42 -13.95
C TYR A 211 -21.00 14.39 -15.42
N GLU A 212 -19.99 15.18 -15.79
CA GLU A 212 -19.45 15.17 -17.15
C GLU A 212 -18.60 13.93 -17.43
N ASP A 213 -18.43 13.58 -18.72
CA ASP A 213 -17.51 12.52 -19.13
C ASP A 213 -16.09 12.82 -18.64
N GLY A 214 -15.42 11.80 -18.09
CA GLY A 214 -14.11 11.96 -17.45
C GLY A 214 -14.17 12.39 -15.98
N GLY A 215 -15.32 12.77 -15.45
CA GLY A 215 -15.54 12.95 -14.03
C GLY A 215 -15.45 11.61 -13.29
N GLN A 216 -14.57 11.51 -12.32
CA GLN A 216 -14.49 10.35 -11.41
C GLN A 216 -14.88 10.77 -10.00
N LEU A 217 -15.66 9.92 -9.38
CA LEU A 217 -15.94 9.98 -7.94
C LEU A 217 -14.85 9.26 -7.17
#